data_9240e532f14da08df5afed9049296166
#
_entry.id   9240e532f14da08df5afed9049296166
#
_cell.length_a   1.000
_cell.length_b   1.000
_cell.length_c   1.000
_cell.angle_alpha   90.00
_cell.angle_beta   90.00
_cell.angle_gamma   90.00
#
_symmetry.space_group_name_H-M   'P 1'
#
loop_
_entity.id
_entity.type
_entity.pdbx_description
1 polymer ?
#
loop_
_entity_poly.entity_id
_entity_poly.type
_entity_poly.pdbx_seq_one_letter_code
_entity_poly.pdbx_strand_id
1 'polypeptide(L)'
;MRIVTRPDFDGIVCAVLLYEALDISQPVKWVEPNAVQRGLVEIRKGDIIANLPYDDRCSFWFDHHYTNRIYRSFKGVFKIAPSAAGVIYEHYKDRFKRDYSELVTATDRIDSADLSLDEVLHPEKHGYVMLSMTVVNGGEPDEPYWEKLIGLLRQYDLQRILDDPEVKQRRRHVIEQNDKYTVYLKKNTRLDKHVSITDFRNLENIPAGNRFLVYSLFPESVVNMRIRYETKNKEMIAVSIGHSIFNRCCNVNAGLLLADFGGGGHRGAASTRFESSKADTYLPQIIDALKKNKNNEN
;
A
#
# COMPACT_ATOMS: atom_id res chain seq x y z
N MET A 1 22.14 16.27 -1.29
CA MET A 1 21.48 14.95 -1.11
C MET A 1 20.14 15.00 -1.80
N ARG A 2 19.61 13.86 -2.26
CA ARG A 2 18.29 13.72 -2.87
C ARG A 2 17.57 12.55 -2.21
N ILE A 3 16.28 12.72 -1.92
CA ILE A 3 15.42 11.64 -1.39
C ILE A 3 14.91 10.82 -2.56
N VAL A 4 14.96 9.50 -2.45
CA VAL A 4 14.37 8.55 -3.38
C VAL A 4 13.40 7.68 -2.58
N THR A 5 12.12 7.78 -2.87
CA THR A 5 11.10 7.08 -2.09
C THR A 5 9.90 6.67 -2.95
N ARG A 6 9.05 5.82 -2.37
CA ARG A 6 7.83 5.34 -3.00
C ARG A 6 6.72 6.39 -2.97
N PRO A 7 5.88 6.50 -4.01
CA PRO A 7 4.74 7.42 -4.04
C PRO A 7 3.53 6.86 -3.27
N ASP A 8 3.68 6.67 -1.96
CA ASP A 8 2.62 6.31 -1.03
C ASP A 8 2.70 7.19 0.22
N PHE A 9 1.80 7.00 1.16
CA PHE A 9 1.74 7.87 2.34
C PHE A 9 2.98 7.71 3.23
N ASP A 10 3.48 6.48 3.42
CA ASP A 10 4.74 6.25 4.15
C ASP A 10 5.92 6.95 3.47
N GLY A 11 6.04 6.84 2.14
CA GLY A 11 7.09 7.53 1.39
C GLY A 11 7.01 9.05 1.46
N ILE A 12 5.80 9.64 1.48
CA ILE A 12 5.60 11.08 1.69
C ILE A 12 6.09 11.48 3.08
N VAL A 13 5.70 10.72 4.12
CA VAL A 13 6.12 11.01 5.51
C VAL A 13 7.61 10.78 5.71
N CYS A 14 8.20 9.77 5.06
CA CYS A 14 9.65 9.61 4.99
C CYS A 14 10.33 10.88 4.44
N ALA A 15 9.80 11.44 3.36
CA ALA A 15 10.36 12.66 2.78
C ALA A 15 10.20 13.88 3.72
N VAL A 16 9.04 14.03 4.37
CA VAL A 16 8.83 15.07 5.40
C VAL A 16 9.92 14.99 6.47
N LEU A 17 10.10 13.82 7.06
CA LEU A 17 11.05 13.62 8.16
C LEU A 17 12.50 13.82 7.73
N LEU A 18 12.87 13.37 6.53
CA LEU A 18 14.22 13.55 6.01
C LEU A 18 14.54 15.02 5.66
N TYR A 19 13.58 15.78 5.13
CA TYR A 19 13.74 17.21 4.91
C TYR A 19 13.89 17.99 6.23
N GLU A 20 13.22 17.55 7.30
CA GLU A 20 13.33 18.21 8.61
C GLU A 20 14.61 17.84 9.37
N ALA A 21 15.08 16.61 9.20
CA ALA A 21 16.26 16.12 9.91
C ALA A 21 17.58 16.50 9.22
N LEU A 22 17.54 16.74 7.90
CA LEU A 22 18.72 16.91 7.05
C LEU A 22 18.59 18.14 6.15
N ASP A 23 19.72 18.77 5.81
CA ASP A 23 19.76 19.88 4.86
C ASP A 23 19.69 19.34 3.40
N ILE A 24 18.47 19.16 2.92
CA ILE A 24 18.18 18.63 1.58
C ILE A 24 17.41 19.69 0.80
N SER A 25 17.96 20.08 -0.37
CA SER A 25 17.37 21.11 -1.24
C SER A 25 16.84 20.54 -2.58
N GLN A 26 17.17 19.27 -2.90
CA GLN A 26 16.71 18.66 -4.14
C GLN A 26 15.30 18.10 -3.98
N PRO A 27 14.44 18.13 -5.03
CA PRO A 27 13.13 17.51 -5.01
C PRO A 27 13.23 15.99 -4.83
N VAL A 28 12.15 15.40 -4.36
CA VAL A 28 12.04 13.95 -4.21
C VAL A 28 12.06 13.27 -5.57
N LYS A 29 12.74 12.13 -5.66
CA LYS A 29 12.61 11.21 -6.78
C LYS A 29 11.66 10.09 -6.40
N TRP A 30 10.49 10.10 -7.02
CA TRP A 30 9.46 9.10 -6.80
C TRP A 30 9.72 7.86 -7.63
N VAL A 31 9.66 6.67 -7.01
CA VAL A 31 10.05 5.42 -7.65
C VAL A 31 9.20 4.25 -7.13
N GLU A 32 8.77 3.38 -8.02
CA GLU A 32 8.13 2.13 -7.64
C GLU A 32 9.19 1.05 -7.27
N PRO A 33 8.93 0.20 -6.27
CA PRO A 33 9.89 -0.81 -5.79
C PRO A 33 10.42 -1.72 -6.89
N ASN A 34 9.57 -2.16 -7.82
CA ASN A 34 9.96 -3.03 -8.92
C ASN A 34 10.97 -2.38 -9.89
N ALA A 35 10.92 -1.06 -10.03
CA ALA A 35 11.86 -0.34 -10.89
C ALA A 35 13.27 -0.33 -10.27
N VAL A 36 13.38 -0.22 -8.94
CA VAL A 36 14.66 -0.35 -8.22
C VAL A 36 15.18 -1.78 -8.34
N GLN A 37 14.35 -2.78 -8.07
CA GLN A 37 14.74 -4.21 -8.13
C GLN A 37 15.24 -4.62 -9.53
N ARG A 38 14.70 -4.03 -10.58
CA ARG A 38 15.08 -4.29 -11.97
C ARG A 38 16.23 -3.41 -12.47
N GLY A 39 16.79 -2.53 -11.62
CA GLY A 39 17.87 -1.62 -11.99
C GLY A 39 17.47 -0.57 -13.02
N LEU A 40 16.19 -0.27 -13.15
CA LEU A 40 15.66 0.72 -14.12
C LEU A 40 15.75 2.15 -13.61
N VAL A 41 16.23 2.35 -12.39
CA VAL A 41 16.33 3.66 -11.73
C VAL A 41 17.78 4.08 -11.63
N GLU A 42 18.06 5.30 -12.03
CA GLU A 42 19.35 5.92 -11.76
C GLU A 42 19.42 6.31 -10.28
N ILE A 43 20.18 5.53 -9.52
CA ILE A 43 20.59 5.83 -8.14
C ILE A 43 22.03 6.31 -8.17
N ARG A 44 22.36 7.33 -7.37
CA ARG A 44 23.69 7.97 -7.36
C ARG A 44 24.16 8.26 -5.94
N LYS A 45 25.46 8.49 -5.80
CA LYS A 45 26.04 8.98 -4.55
C LYS A 45 25.36 10.30 -4.13
N GLY A 46 24.94 10.37 -2.87
CA GLY A 46 24.15 11.49 -2.33
C GLY A 46 22.65 11.20 -2.26
N ASP A 47 22.18 10.09 -2.84
CA ASP A 47 20.79 9.66 -2.67
C ASP A 47 20.58 9.03 -1.31
N ILE A 48 19.40 9.29 -0.72
CA ILE A 48 18.85 8.66 0.45
C ILE A 48 17.65 7.85 -0.01
N ILE A 49 17.76 6.55 0.05
CA ILE A 49 16.65 5.65 -0.30
C ILE A 49 15.81 5.39 0.96
N ALA A 50 14.49 5.60 0.88
CA ALA A 50 13.54 5.33 1.95
C ALA A 50 12.32 4.55 1.42
N ASN A 51 11.80 3.59 2.19
CA ASN A 51 10.62 2.79 1.85
C ASN A 51 10.75 2.04 0.50
N LEU A 52 11.97 1.63 0.15
CA LEU A 52 12.31 1.00 -1.12
C LEU A 52 13.44 -0.03 -0.92
N PRO A 53 13.60 -0.99 -1.85
CA PRO A 53 14.74 -1.91 -1.83
C PRO A 53 16.08 -1.20 -1.84
N TYR A 54 17.08 -1.83 -1.22
CA TYR A 54 18.44 -1.33 -1.15
C TYR A 54 19.11 -1.27 -2.54
N ASP A 55 19.89 -0.21 -2.77
CA ASP A 55 20.81 -0.08 -3.90
C ASP A 55 22.15 0.42 -3.39
N ASP A 56 23.25 -0.23 -3.76
CA ASP A 56 24.60 0.03 -3.24
C ASP A 56 25.19 1.39 -3.66
N ARG A 57 24.63 2.04 -4.66
CA ARG A 57 25.00 3.37 -5.11
C ARG A 57 24.49 4.48 -4.19
N CYS A 58 23.49 4.21 -3.34
CA CYS A 58 22.95 5.21 -2.41
C CYS A 58 23.94 5.56 -1.28
N SER A 59 23.74 6.73 -0.68
CA SER A 59 24.52 7.16 0.49
C SER A 59 23.91 6.74 1.81
N PHE A 60 22.58 6.65 1.89
CA PHE A 60 21.84 6.20 3.07
C PHE A 60 20.63 5.38 2.63
N TRP A 61 20.26 4.42 3.48
CA TRP A 61 19.09 3.57 3.27
C TRP A 61 18.28 3.40 4.54
N PHE A 62 16.95 3.59 4.42
CA PHE A 62 15.96 3.40 5.49
C PHE A 62 14.81 2.56 4.97
N ASP A 63 14.58 1.39 5.58
CA ASP A 63 13.50 0.50 5.15
C ASP A 63 13.02 -0.41 6.27
N HIS A 64 11.81 -0.94 6.12
CA HIS A 64 11.15 -1.80 7.08
C HIS A 64 10.65 -3.13 6.50
N HIS A 65 10.70 -3.29 5.18
CA HIS A 65 10.15 -4.46 4.49
C HIS A 65 11.01 -5.71 4.69
N TYR A 66 10.44 -6.77 5.26
CA TYR A 66 11.15 -8.04 5.48
C TYR A 66 11.86 -8.58 4.23
N THR A 67 11.23 -8.46 3.06
CA THR A 67 11.77 -8.94 1.78
C THR A 67 12.98 -8.17 1.27
N ASN A 68 13.23 -6.97 1.80
CA ASN A 68 14.37 -6.13 1.42
C ASN A 68 15.59 -6.32 2.31
N ARG A 69 15.51 -7.22 3.31
CA ARG A 69 16.61 -7.46 4.25
C ARG A 69 17.89 -7.85 3.55
N ILE A 70 18.99 -7.18 3.90
CA ILE A 70 20.33 -7.46 3.40
C ILE A 70 21.28 -7.80 4.57
N TYR A 71 22.38 -8.51 4.27
CA TYR A 71 23.37 -8.96 5.26
C TYR A 71 24.76 -8.33 5.04
N ARG A 72 24.79 -7.15 4.41
CA ARG A 72 26.02 -6.37 4.19
C ARG A 72 25.93 -5.02 4.90
N SER A 73 27.08 -4.37 5.14
CA SER A 73 27.13 -3.04 5.76
C SER A 73 26.54 -1.97 4.84
N PHE A 74 25.78 -1.07 5.42
CA PHE A 74 25.22 0.12 4.77
C PHE A 74 25.13 1.26 5.80
N LYS A 75 24.92 2.48 5.32
CA LYS A 75 24.61 3.65 6.17
C LYS A 75 23.09 3.84 6.21
N GLY A 76 22.54 4.13 7.38
CA GLY A 76 21.11 4.25 7.61
C GLY A 76 20.60 3.18 8.57
N VAL A 77 19.33 2.83 8.49
CA VAL A 77 18.69 1.83 9.36
C VAL A 77 17.73 0.95 8.59
N PHE A 78 17.88 -0.35 8.78
CA PHE A 78 16.89 -1.36 8.43
C PHE A 78 16.36 -2.00 9.70
N LYS A 79 15.04 -1.96 9.87
CA LYS A 79 14.37 -2.59 11.01
C LYS A 79 12.98 -3.05 10.55
N ILE A 80 12.61 -4.28 10.88
CA ILE A 80 11.20 -4.71 10.70
C ILE A 80 10.35 -3.88 11.65
N ALA A 81 9.56 -2.99 11.09
CA ALA A 81 8.75 -2.00 11.77
C ALA A 81 7.42 -1.80 11.03
N PRO A 82 6.43 -1.11 11.63
CA PRO A 82 5.17 -0.81 10.96
C PRO A 82 5.30 0.06 9.71
N SER A 83 6.27 1.01 9.68
CA SER A 83 6.55 1.89 8.54
C SER A 83 8.02 2.27 8.44
N ALA A 84 8.49 2.70 7.27
CA ALA A 84 9.82 3.29 7.10
C ALA A 84 9.90 4.69 7.74
N ALA A 85 8.80 5.44 7.77
CA ALA A 85 8.70 6.71 8.48
C ALA A 85 8.99 6.54 9.99
N GLY A 86 8.44 5.50 10.62
CA GLY A 86 8.75 5.17 12.02
C GLY A 86 10.22 4.88 12.26
N VAL A 87 10.88 4.17 11.33
CA VAL A 87 12.33 3.90 11.37
C VAL A 87 13.15 5.19 11.29
N ILE A 88 12.79 6.10 10.39
CA ILE A 88 13.47 7.41 10.22
C ILE A 88 13.23 8.29 11.44
N TYR A 89 12.00 8.33 11.95
CA TYR A 89 11.64 9.13 13.12
C TYR A 89 12.45 8.71 14.35
N GLU A 90 12.53 7.42 14.64
CA GLU A 90 13.33 6.89 15.75
C GLU A 90 14.83 7.24 15.60
N HIS A 91 15.36 7.15 14.36
CA HIS A 91 16.77 7.40 14.08
C HIS A 91 17.16 8.89 14.24
N TYR A 92 16.28 9.79 13.87
CA TYR A 92 16.55 11.24 13.88
C TYR A 92 15.74 12.03 14.91
N LYS A 93 15.11 11.39 15.91
CA LYS A 93 14.18 12.02 16.84
C LYS A 93 14.71 13.29 17.51
N ASP A 94 16.01 13.33 17.82
CA ASP A 94 16.64 14.47 18.50
C ASP A 94 16.94 15.65 17.53
N ARG A 95 16.67 15.50 16.24
CA ARG A 95 16.87 16.55 15.23
C ARG A 95 15.61 17.32 14.86
N PHE A 96 14.45 16.80 15.20
CA PHE A 96 13.19 17.44 14.88
C PHE A 96 12.92 18.62 15.82
N LYS A 97 12.62 19.79 15.22
CA LYS A 97 12.20 20.99 15.95
C LYS A 97 10.71 20.98 16.28
N ARG A 98 9.93 20.18 15.56
CA ARG A 98 8.49 19.99 15.70
C ARG A 98 8.22 18.55 16.11
N ASP A 99 7.15 18.34 16.88
CA ASP A 99 6.67 17.00 17.18
C ASP A 99 5.95 16.39 15.96
N TYR A 100 6.43 15.27 15.48
CA TYR A 100 5.85 14.46 14.41
C TYR A 100 5.28 13.13 14.92
N SER A 101 5.19 12.93 16.23
CA SER A 101 4.79 11.64 16.82
C SER A 101 3.39 11.19 16.39
N GLU A 102 2.43 12.12 16.32
CA GLU A 102 1.07 11.83 15.87
C GLU A 102 1.04 11.40 14.39
N LEU A 103 1.75 12.13 13.52
CA LEU A 103 1.86 11.81 12.10
C LEU A 103 2.50 10.43 11.89
N VAL A 104 3.59 10.14 12.60
CA VAL A 104 4.31 8.87 12.51
C VAL A 104 3.44 7.72 13.04
N THR A 105 2.78 7.90 14.18
CA THR A 105 1.87 6.89 14.74
C THR A 105 0.73 6.56 13.76
N ALA A 106 0.18 7.58 13.12
CA ALA A 106 -0.86 7.37 12.11
C ALA A 106 -0.29 6.64 10.87
N THR A 107 0.91 7.01 10.42
CA THR A 107 1.58 6.35 9.29
C THR A 107 1.87 4.88 9.60
N ASP A 108 2.37 4.57 10.78
CA ASP A 108 2.61 3.20 11.24
C ASP A 108 1.34 2.35 11.15
N ARG A 109 0.21 2.87 11.63
CA ARG A 109 -1.08 2.16 11.59
C ARG A 109 -1.61 1.98 10.17
N ILE A 110 -1.48 3.00 9.33
CA ILE A 110 -1.94 2.97 7.94
C ILE A 110 -1.14 1.95 7.13
N ASP A 111 0.18 1.99 7.22
CA ASP A 111 1.06 1.15 6.41
C ASP A 111 1.01 -0.32 6.86
N SER A 112 0.97 -0.58 8.17
CA SER A 112 0.78 -1.93 8.73
C SER A 112 -0.65 -2.47 8.60
N ALA A 113 -1.57 -1.69 8.02
CA ALA A 113 -3.01 -2.01 7.94
C ALA A 113 -3.65 -2.31 9.31
N ASP A 114 -3.20 -1.60 10.35
CA ASP A 114 -3.78 -1.66 11.71
C ASP A 114 -4.88 -0.61 11.88
N LEU A 115 -5.91 -0.74 11.04
CA LEU A 115 -7.05 0.15 11.01
C LEU A 115 -8.26 -0.47 11.69
N SER A 116 -9.04 0.35 12.39
CA SER A 116 -10.32 -0.04 12.96
C SER A 116 -11.41 -0.12 11.88
N LEU A 117 -12.52 -0.77 12.23
CA LEU A 117 -13.68 -0.85 11.35
C LEU A 117 -14.24 0.55 11.02
N ASP A 118 -14.27 1.46 12.00
CA ASP A 118 -14.74 2.84 11.80
C ASP A 118 -13.83 3.64 10.86
N GLU A 119 -12.51 3.47 10.97
CA GLU A 119 -11.55 4.11 10.05
C GLU A 119 -11.69 3.64 8.59
N VAL A 120 -12.11 2.40 8.39
CA VAL A 120 -12.35 1.87 7.04
C VAL A 120 -13.70 2.31 6.48
N LEU A 121 -14.75 2.32 7.30
CA LEU A 121 -16.11 2.69 6.90
C LEU A 121 -16.32 4.21 6.80
N HIS A 122 -15.69 4.96 7.70
CA HIS A 122 -15.87 6.40 7.87
C HIS A 122 -14.54 7.16 7.87
N PRO A 123 -13.70 6.98 6.83
CA PRO A 123 -12.37 7.60 6.79
C PRO A 123 -12.42 9.13 6.91
N GLU A 124 -13.55 9.75 6.54
CA GLU A 124 -13.75 11.19 6.65
C GLU A 124 -13.71 11.73 8.09
N LYS A 125 -13.90 10.86 9.10
CA LYS A 125 -13.78 11.18 10.52
C LYS A 125 -12.36 11.06 11.06
N HIS A 126 -11.46 10.44 10.28
CA HIS A 126 -10.10 10.07 10.70
C HIS A 126 -9.07 10.76 9.79
N GLY A 127 -8.62 11.93 10.22
CA GLY A 127 -7.91 12.89 9.38
C GLY A 127 -6.71 12.33 8.62
N TYR A 128 -5.76 11.65 9.28
CA TYR A 128 -4.59 11.08 8.59
C TYR A 128 -4.96 9.89 7.70
N VAL A 129 -5.91 9.05 8.10
CA VAL A 129 -6.44 7.96 7.26
C VAL A 129 -7.07 8.54 6.00
N MET A 130 -7.90 9.58 6.15
CA MET A 130 -8.49 10.27 5.01
C MET A 130 -7.44 10.91 4.11
N LEU A 131 -6.41 11.55 4.70
CA LEU A 131 -5.33 12.17 3.96
C LEU A 131 -4.53 11.13 3.15
N SER A 132 -4.21 9.98 3.75
CA SER A 132 -3.49 8.90 3.06
C SER A 132 -4.24 8.37 1.84
N MET A 133 -5.57 8.34 1.90
CA MET A 133 -6.40 7.89 0.78
C MET A 133 -6.44 8.90 -0.38
N THR A 134 -6.04 10.15 -0.17
CA THR A 134 -5.88 11.13 -1.26
C THR A 134 -4.62 10.90 -2.09
N VAL A 135 -3.66 10.12 -1.57
CA VAL A 135 -2.45 9.68 -2.26
C VAL A 135 -2.80 8.42 -3.05
N VAL A 136 -3.52 8.56 -4.16
CA VAL A 136 -4.02 7.42 -4.94
C VAL A 136 -2.91 6.90 -5.86
N ASN A 137 -2.57 5.63 -5.69
CA ASN A 137 -1.71 4.89 -6.60
C ASN A 137 -2.59 4.05 -7.54
N GLY A 138 -2.60 4.36 -8.79
CA GLY A 138 -3.38 3.61 -9.80
C GLY A 138 -3.69 4.41 -11.06
N GLY A 139 -3.18 5.62 -11.14
CA GLY A 139 -3.28 6.52 -12.28
C GLY A 139 -1.91 7.03 -12.74
N GLU A 140 -1.93 8.13 -13.48
CA GLU A 140 -0.72 8.88 -13.81
C GLU A 140 -0.02 9.36 -12.52
N PRO A 141 1.34 9.46 -12.53
CA PRO A 141 2.09 10.04 -11.41
C PRO A 141 1.60 11.44 -11.07
N ASP A 142 1.40 11.69 -9.78
CA ASP A 142 0.85 12.96 -9.27
C ASP A 142 1.88 13.67 -8.37
N GLU A 143 3.11 13.77 -8.89
CA GLU A 143 4.23 14.37 -8.18
C GLU A 143 3.93 15.78 -7.65
N PRO A 144 3.23 16.68 -8.39
CA PRO A 144 2.90 18.01 -7.85
C PRO A 144 2.08 17.95 -6.56
N TYR A 145 1.14 17.00 -6.45
CA TYR A 145 0.35 16.83 -5.25
C TYR A 145 1.15 16.22 -4.09
N TRP A 146 1.99 15.24 -4.37
CA TRP A 146 2.85 14.64 -3.36
C TRP A 146 3.83 15.64 -2.77
N GLU A 147 4.48 16.46 -3.61
CA GLU A 147 5.33 17.57 -3.16
C GLU A 147 4.56 18.62 -2.36
N LYS A 148 3.33 18.95 -2.78
CA LYS A 148 2.46 19.84 -2.03
C LYS A 148 2.14 19.28 -0.64
N LEU A 149 1.82 17.98 -0.54
CA LEU A 149 1.55 17.33 0.75
C LEU A 149 2.76 17.37 1.68
N ILE A 150 3.97 17.13 1.15
CA ILE A 150 5.20 17.28 1.93
C ILE A 150 5.29 18.70 2.51
N GLY A 151 5.07 19.73 1.68
CA GLY A 151 5.08 21.12 2.11
C GLY A 151 4.05 21.41 3.21
N LEU A 152 2.83 20.92 3.02
CA LEU A 152 1.74 21.10 4.00
C LEU A 152 2.02 20.39 5.33
N LEU A 153 2.48 19.13 5.29
CA LEU A 153 2.79 18.33 6.49
C LEU A 153 3.96 18.90 7.30
N ARG A 154 4.90 19.59 6.64
CA ARG A 154 6.01 20.27 7.30
C ARG A 154 5.61 21.58 7.99
N GLN A 155 4.60 22.27 7.46
CA GLN A 155 4.28 23.64 7.88
C GLN A 155 3.05 23.77 8.76
N TYR A 156 2.06 22.91 8.60
CA TYR A 156 0.74 23.06 9.17
C TYR A 156 0.32 21.88 10.05
N ASP A 157 -0.65 22.10 10.92
CA ASP A 157 -1.38 21.06 11.61
C ASP A 157 -2.35 20.34 10.68
N LEU A 158 -2.82 19.16 11.11
CA LEU A 158 -3.71 18.32 10.33
C LEU A 158 -4.98 19.04 9.90
N GLN A 159 -5.61 19.81 10.80
CA GLN A 159 -6.87 20.49 10.46
C GLN A 159 -6.69 21.48 9.31
N ARG A 160 -5.63 22.27 9.34
CA ARG A 160 -5.32 23.22 8.27
C ARG A 160 -4.96 22.52 6.95
N ILE A 161 -4.30 21.38 7.00
CA ILE A 161 -4.02 20.53 5.81
C ILE A 161 -5.34 20.05 5.20
N LEU A 162 -6.24 19.52 6.04
CA LEU A 162 -7.55 19.04 5.61
C LEU A 162 -8.45 20.17 5.05
N ASP A 163 -8.16 21.42 5.41
CA ASP A 163 -8.86 22.61 4.92
C ASP A 163 -8.29 23.19 3.61
N ASP A 164 -7.12 22.71 3.14
CA ASP A 164 -6.57 23.07 1.83
C ASP A 164 -7.59 22.75 0.71
N PRO A 165 -7.83 23.69 -0.23
CA PRO A 165 -8.85 23.50 -1.28
C PRO A 165 -8.68 22.24 -2.13
N GLU A 166 -7.43 21.91 -2.49
CA GLU A 166 -7.15 20.72 -3.28
C GLU A 166 -7.32 19.44 -2.46
N VAL A 167 -6.85 19.43 -1.21
CA VAL A 167 -7.05 18.30 -0.29
C VAL A 167 -8.55 18.08 -0.06
N LYS A 168 -9.35 19.14 0.16
CA LYS A 168 -10.81 19.05 0.27
C LYS A 168 -11.47 18.45 -0.97
N GLN A 169 -11.03 18.86 -2.15
CA GLN A 169 -11.56 18.32 -3.41
C GLN A 169 -11.26 16.84 -3.55
N ARG A 170 -10.01 16.42 -3.26
CA ARG A 170 -9.58 15.02 -3.33
C ARG A 170 -10.29 14.15 -2.31
N ARG A 171 -10.46 14.63 -1.08
CA ARG A 171 -11.23 13.94 -0.03
C ARG A 171 -12.67 13.67 -0.47
N ARG A 172 -13.37 14.65 -1.05
CA ARG A 172 -14.72 14.45 -1.61
C ARG A 172 -14.73 13.36 -2.68
N HIS A 173 -13.77 13.41 -3.60
CA HIS A 173 -13.64 12.42 -4.65
C HIS A 173 -13.41 10.99 -4.08
N VAL A 174 -12.55 10.84 -3.07
CA VAL A 174 -12.30 9.56 -2.40
C VAL A 174 -13.59 9.01 -1.77
N ILE A 175 -14.37 9.85 -1.07
CA ILE A 175 -15.65 9.44 -0.46
C ILE A 175 -16.61 8.95 -1.55
N GLU A 176 -16.81 9.73 -2.61
CA GLU A 176 -17.67 9.33 -3.73
C GLU A 176 -17.23 8.03 -4.39
N GLN A 177 -15.92 7.82 -4.54
CA GLN A 177 -15.39 6.56 -5.09
C GLN A 177 -15.63 5.38 -4.12
N ASN A 178 -15.43 5.56 -2.82
CA ASN A 178 -15.70 4.53 -1.82
C ASN A 178 -17.18 4.13 -1.78
N ASP A 179 -18.09 5.10 -1.90
CA ASP A 179 -19.53 4.84 -1.96
C ASP A 179 -19.89 4.00 -3.19
N LYS A 180 -19.40 4.40 -4.35
CA LYS A 180 -19.56 3.62 -5.59
C LYS A 180 -18.96 2.23 -5.44
N TYR A 181 -17.73 2.14 -4.95
CA TYR A 181 -17.03 0.87 -4.79
C TYR A 181 -17.77 -0.07 -3.83
N THR A 182 -18.34 0.47 -2.74
CA THR A 182 -19.19 -0.29 -1.81
C THR A 182 -20.39 -0.96 -2.50
N VAL A 183 -21.07 -0.22 -3.39
CA VAL A 183 -22.17 -0.77 -4.19
C VAL A 183 -21.69 -1.92 -5.10
N TYR A 184 -20.55 -1.71 -5.76
CA TYR A 184 -19.97 -2.75 -6.64
C TYR A 184 -19.50 -3.98 -5.85
N LEU A 185 -18.90 -3.80 -4.68
CA LEU A 185 -18.52 -4.91 -3.80
C LEU A 185 -19.74 -5.74 -3.38
N LYS A 186 -20.81 -5.10 -2.91
CA LYS A 186 -22.06 -5.79 -2.52
C LYS A 186 -22.66 -6.60 -3.66
N LYS A 187 -22.58 -6.10 -4.90
CA LYS A 187 -23.17 -6.74 -6.08
C LYS A 187 -22.32 -7.88 -6.63
N ASN A 188 -21.00 -7.78 -6.53
CA ASN A 188 -20.06 -8.67 -7.22
C ASN A 188 -19.23 -9.55 -6.28
N THR A 189 -19.54 -9.54 -4.97
CA THR A 189 -18.86 -10.38 -3.99
C THR A 189 -19.82 -11.43 -3.46
N ARG A 190 -19.38 -12.69 -3.47
CA ARG A 190 -20.05 -13.80 -2.77
C ARG A 190 -19.15 -14.34 -1.68
N LEU A 191 -19.75 -14.78 -0.60
CA LEU A 191 -19.06 -15.51 0.47
C LEU A 191 -19.16 -17.02 0.20
N ASP A 192 -18.03 -17.70 0.21
CA ASP A 192 -17.93 -19.16 0.15
C ASP A 192 -17.13 -19.64 1.38
N LYS A 193 -17.85 -20.08 2.41
CA LYS A 193 -17.34 -20.30 3.77
C LYS A 193 -16.77 -18.98 4.34
N HIS A 194 -15.47 -18.94 4.60
CA HIS A 194 -14.73 -17.80 5.10
C HIS A 194 -13.92 -17.06 4.02
N VAL A 195 -14.16 -17.37 2.73
CA VAL A 195 -13.51 -16.71 1.59
C VAL A 195 -14.51 -15.79 0.92
N SER A 196 -14.26 -14.49 0.87
CA SER A 196 -14.99 -13.57 0.01
C SER A 196 -14.39 -13.57 -1.39
N ILE A 197 -15.22 -13.82 -2.39
CA ILE A 197 -14.81 -13.87 -3.80
C ILE A 197 -15.46 -12.72 -4.52
N THR A 198 -14.67 -11.72 -4.90
CA THR A 198 -15.10 -10.54 -5.64
C THR A 198 -14.77 -10.72 -7.12
N ASP A 199 -15.77 -10.89 -7.96
CA ASP A 199 -15.59 -11.09 -9.40
C ASP A 199 -16.02 -9.87 -10.21
N PHE A 200 -15.06 -9.12 -10.72
CA PHE A 200 -15.27 -7.92 -11.52
C PHE A 200 -15.12 -8.15 -13.02
N ARG A 201 -15.05 -9.40 -13.48
CA ARG A 201 -14.88 -9.70 -14.92
C ARG A 201 -16.05 -9.21 -15.79
N ASN A 202 -17.21 -9.01 -15.23
CA ASN A 202 -18.38 -8.49 -15.92
C ASN A 202 -18.45 -6.95 -15.97
N LEU A 203 -17.44 -6.25 -15.41
CA LEU A 203 -17.38 -4.80 -15.39
C LEU A 203 -16.35 -4.27 -16.38
N GLU A 204 -16.75 -3.28 -17.15
CA GLU A 204 -15.80 -2.55 -18.03
C GLU A 204 -14.92 -1.59 -17.25
N ASN A 205 -15.51 -0.91 -16.26
CA ASN A 205 -14.82 0.05 -15.41
C ASN A 205 -15.06 -0.32 -13.94
N ILE A 206 -13.98 -0.64 -13.25
CA ILE A 206 -14.01 -0.91 -11.82
C ILE A 206 -13.69 0.40 -11.09
N PRO A 207 -14.61 0.93 -10.24
CA PRO A 207 -14.31 2.13 -9.48
C PRO A 207 -13.14 1.89 -8.54
N ALA A 208 -12.31 2.91 -8.35
CA ALA A 208 -11.32 2.91 -7.29
C ALA A 208 -12.01 2.95 -5.93
N GLY A 209 -11.40 2.34 -4.91
CA GLY A 209 -11.95 2.37 -3.56
C GLY A 209 -11.03 1.70 -2.56
N ASN A 210 -11.34 1.90 -1.28
CA ASN A 210 -10.58 1.31 -0.19
C ASN A 210 -10.66 -0.22 -0.26
N ARG A 211 -9.50 -0.86 -0.46
CA ARG A 211 -9.38 -2.32 -0.58
C ARG A 211 -9.88 -3.09 0.65
N PHE A 212 -9.98 -2.44 1.80
CA PHE A 212 -10.42 -3.06 3.06
C PHE A 212 -11.93 -3.04 3.25
N LEU A 213 -12.69 -2.28 2.45
CA LEU A 213 -14.15 -2.23 2.52
C LEU A 213 -14.80 -3.61 2.36
N VAL A 214 -14.21 -4.51 1.60
CA VAL A 214 -14.75 -5.87 1.44
C VAL A 214 -14.84 -6.61 2.78
N TYR A 215 -13.90 -6.40 3.70
CA TYR A 215 -13.90 -7.07 5.00
C TYR A 215 -14.88 -6.45 6.01
N SER A 216 -15.22 -5.17 5.83
CA SER A 216 -16.28 -4.54 6.61
C SER A 216 -17.67 -4.96 6.15
N LEU A 217 -17.83 -5.27 4.86
CA LEU A 217 -19.09 -5.73 4.29
C LEU A 217 -19.32 -7.23 4.48
N PHE A 218 -18.25 -8.00 4.59
CA PHE A 218 -18.26 -9.47 4.77
C PHE A 218 -17.35 -9.83 5.96
N PRO A 219 -17.78 -9.53 7.21
CA PRO A 219 -16.94 -9.69 8.41
C PRO A 219 -16.54 -11.13 8.71
N GLU A 220 -17.28 -12.13 8.20
CA GLU A 220 -16.94 -13.54 8.32
C GLU A 220 -15.74 -13.93 7.43
N SER A 221 -15.38 -13.06 6.47
CA SER A 221 -14.28 -13.32 5.56
C SER A 221 -12.92 -13.19 6.25
N VAL A 222 -12.09 -14.23 6.16
CA VAL A 222 -10.68 -14.18 6.61
C VAL A 222 -9.74 -13.81 5.46
N VAL A 223 -10.21 -13.93 4.22
CA VAL A 223 -9.44 -13.65 3.02
C VAL A 223 -10.36 -13.25 1.87
N ASN A 224 -9.97 -12.26 1.09
CA ASN A 224 -10.65 -11.87 -0.14
C ASN A 224 -9.82 -12.31 -1.35
N MET A 225 -10.49 -12.91 -2.33
CA MET A 225 -9.98 -13.15 -3.66
C MET A 225 -10.71 -12.24 -4.64
N ARG A 226 -9.98 -11.33 -5.29
CA ARG A 226 -10.51 -10.43 -6.31
C ARG A 226 -10.05 -10.86 -7.69
N ILE A 227 -11.00 -10.98 -8.62
CA ILE A 227 -10.80 -11.44 -9.99
C ILE A 227 -11.22 -10.32 -10.95
N ARG A 228 -10.39 -10.00 -11.94
CA ARG A 228 -10.72 -9.04 -12.99
C ARG A 228 -9.99 -9.37 -14.29
N TYR A 229 -10.51 -8.90 -15.41
CA TYR A 229 -9.70 -8.83 -16.62
C TYR A 229 -8.65 -7.71 -16.49
N GLU A 230 -7.45 -7.95 -16.99
CA GLU A 230 -6.37 -6.96 -16.98
C GLU A 230 -6.45 -6.04 -18.21
N THR A 231 -6.91 -6.60 -19.33
CA THR A 231 -6.97 -5.94 -20.63
C THR A 231 -8.39 -5.94 -21.18
N LYS A 232 -8.71 -4.93 -22.01
CA LYS A 232 -10.04 -4.81 -22.65
C LYS A 232 -10.40 -5.99 -23.54
N ASN A 233 -9.41 -6.65 -24.16
CA ASN A 233 -9.61 -7.84 -24.98
C ASN A 233 -9.92 -9.12 -24.17
N LYS A 234 -9.90 -9.03 -22.83
CA LYS A 234 -10.22 -10.12 -21.91
C LYS A 234 -9.32 -11.37 -22.02
N GLU A 235 -8.14 -11.23 -22.60
CA GLU A 235 -7.20 -12.35 -22.76
C GLU A 235 -6.48 -12.71 -21.48
N MET A 236 -6.30 -11.74 -20.59
CA MET A 236 -5.58 -11.91 -19.32
C MET A 236 -6.48 -11.65 -18.12
N ILE A 237 -6.42 -12.57 -17.16
CA ILE A 237 -7.04 -12.43 -15.85
C ILE A 237 -5.99 -12.05 -14.82
N ALA A 238 -6.30 -11.06 -14.00
CA ALA A 238 -5.57 -10.72 -12.80
C ALA A 238 -6.36 -11.22 -11.58
N VAL A 239 -5.69 -11.95 -10.71
CA VAL A 239 -6.19 -12.38 -9.41
C VAL A 239 -5.36 -11.73 -8.32
N SER A 240 -6.03 -11.12 -7.34
CA SER A 240 -5.39 -10.59 -6.14
C SER A 240 -5.99 -11.25 -4.91
N ILE A 241 -5.15 -11.65 -3.98
CA ILE A 241 -5.55 -12.19 -2.68
C ILE A 241 -5.11 -11.21 -1.60
N GLY A 242 -5.99 -10.94 -0.62
CA GLY A 242 -5.67 -10.17 0.56
C GLY A 242 -6.26 -10.82 1.81
N HIS A 243 -5.51 -10.85 2.90
CA HIS A 243 -6.04 -11.27 4.20
C HIS A 243 -6.91 -10.17 4.81
N SER A 244 -7.91 -10.58 5.56
CA SER A 244 -8.72 -9.65 6.35
C SER A 244 -7.85 -8.99 7.42
N ILE A 245 -7.97 -7.68 7.53
CA ILE A 245 -7.31 -6.90 8.60
C ILE A 245 -8.08 -6.99 9.92
N PHE A 246 -9.35 -7.37 9.87
CA PHE A 246 -10.23 -7.51 11.05
C PHE A 246 -10.28 -8.95 11.56
N ASN A 247 -10.46 -9.92 10.67
CA ASN A 247 -10.51 -11.35 10.99
C ASN A 247 -9.19 -12.00 10.56
N ARG A 248 -8.16 -11.91 11.41
CA ARG A 248 -6.78 -12.33 11.12
C ARG A 248 -6.55 -13.84 11.27
N CYS A 249 -7.52 -14.67 10.89
CA CYS A 249 -7.48 -16.12 11.04
C CYS A 249 -7.10 -16.88 9.75
N CYS A 250 -6.58 -16.18 8.74
CA CYS A 250 -6.11 -16.84 7.51
C CYS A 250 -4.74 -17.49 7.73
N ASN A 251 -4.65 -18.81 7.54
CA ASN A 251 -3.42 -19.59 7.68
C ASN A 251 -2.63 -19.73 6.37
N VAL A 252 -3.26 -19.45 5.23
CA VAL A 252 -2.65 -19.62 3.91
C VAL A 252 -1.66 -18.48 3.65
N ASN A 253 -0.42 -18.80 3.29
CA ASN A 253 0.50 -17.82 2.72
C ASN A 253 0.09 -17.55 1.27
N ALA A 254 -0.49 -16.36 1.03
CA ALA A 254 -1.02 -15.97 -0.28
C ALA A 254 0.10 -15.89 -1.34
N GLY A 255 1.29 -15.43 -0.95
CA GLY A 255 2.45 -15.33 -1.84
C GLY A 255 2.89 -16.69 -2.36
N LEU A 256 3.02 -17.69 -1.47
CA LEU A 256 3.38 -19.05 -1.84
C LEU A 256 2.27 -19.71 -2.66
N LEU A 257 1.01 -19.56 -2.26
CA LEU A 257 -0.10 -20.10 -3.03
C LEU A 257 -0.11 -19.57 -4.47
N LEU A 258 0.04 -18.27 -4.68
CA LEU A 258 0.00 -17.71 -6.03
C LEU A 258 1.27 -17.93 -6.82
N ALA A 259 2.39 -18.29 -6.20
CA ALA A 259 3.62 -18.69 -6.91
C ALA A 259 3.38 -19.94 -7.79
N ASP A 260 2.54 -20.88 -7.36
CA ASP A 260 2.15 -22.07 -8.13
C ASP A 260 1.39 -21.71 -9.43
N PHE A 261 0.86 -20.48 -9.51
CA PHE A 261 0.12 -19.95 -10.64
C PHE A 261 0.89 -18.82 -11.37
N GLY A 262 2.22 -18.77 -11.22
CA GLY A 262 3.08 -17.78 -11.87
C GLY A 262 3.00 -16.38 -11.27
N GLY A 263 2.48 -16.24 -10.06
CA GLY A 263 2.39 -15.00 -9.31
C GLY A 263 3.35 -14.93 -8.14
N GLY A 264 2.98 -14.15 -7.13
CA GLY A 264 3.75 -13.99 -5.89
C GLY A 264 3.26 -12.83 -5.06
N GLY A 265 3.97 -12.58 -3.96
CA GLY A 265 3.67 -11.49 -3.03
C GLY A 265 4.06 -11.84 -1.60
N HIS A 266 3.42 -11.16 -0.66
CA HIS A 266 3.60 -11.38 0.77
C HIS A 266 2.64 -12.44 1.30
N ARG A 267 2.88 -12.91 2.53
CA ARG A 267 1.98 -13.84 3.21
C ARG A 267 0.51 -13.37 3.19
N GLY A 268 0.26 -12.10 3.49
CA GLY A 268 -1.09 -11.53 3.61
C GLY A 268 -1.63 -10.85 2.36
N ALA A 269 -0.82 -10.66 1.31
CA ALA A 269 -1.24 -9.97 0.08
C ALA A 269 -0.39 -10.43 -1.10
N ALA A 270 -1.04 -10.96 -2.14
CA ALA A 270 -0.37 -11.48 -3.32
C ALA A 270 -1.21 -11.29 -4.59
N SER A 271 -0.58 -11.42 -5.74
CA SER A 271 -1.27 -11.38 -7.03
C SER A 271 -0.64 -12.32 -8.04
N THR A 272 -1.45 -12.75 -9.01
CA THR A 272 -1.02 -13.47 -10.19
C THR A 272 -1.76 -12.98 -11.42
N ARG A 273 -1.23 -13.29 -12.60
CA ARG A 273 -1.81 -13.02 -13.90
C ARG A 273 -1.65 -14.24 -14.78
N PHE A 274 -2.70 -14.61 -15.46
CA PHE A 274 -2.68 -15.75 -16.39
C PHE A 274 -3.71 -15.57 -17.52
N GLU A 275 -3.53 -16.32 -18.59
CA GLU A 275 -4.44 -16.34 -19.74
C GLU A 275 -5.84 -16.78 -19.32
N SER A 276 -6.85 -16.13 -19.88
CA SER A 276 -8.28 -16.43 -19.60
C SER A 276 -8.64 -17.90 -19.85
N SER A 277 -7.95 -18.55 -20.80
CA SER A 277 -8.11 -19.98 -21.10
C SER A 277 -7.84 -20.90 -19.90
N LYS A 278 -7.05 -20.44 -18.93
CA LYS A 278 -6.71 -21.19 -17.71
C LYS A 278 -7.68 -20.95 -16.55
N ALA A 279 -8.65 -20.04 -16.73
CA ALA A 279 -9.53 -19.61 -15.63
C ALA A 279 -10.31 -20.76 -15.00
N ASP A 280 -10.91 -21.62 -15.83
CA ASP A 280 -11.75 -22.75 -15.35
C ASP A 280 -10.96 -23.80 -14.56
N THR A 281 -9.63 -23.82 -14.74
CA THR A 281 -8.75 -24.71 -13.99
C THR A 281 -8.15 -24.01 -12.76
N TYR A 282 -7.62 -22.79 -12.90
CA TYR A 282 -6.85 -22.11 -11.86
C TYR A 282 -7.75 -21.51 -10.77
N LEU A 283 -8.87 -20.87 -11.15
CA LEU A 283 -9.73 -20.22 -10.15
C LEU A 283 -10.29 -21.20 -9.13
N PRO A 284 -10.84 -22.39 -9.51
CA PRO A 284 -11.30 -23.39 -8.54
C PRO A 284 -10.18 -23.90 -7.63
N GLN A 285 -8.98 -24.14 -8.15
CA GLN A 285 -7.84 -24.61 -7.35
C GLN A 285 -7.42 -23.58 -6.29
N ILE A 286 -7.33 -22.30 -6.67
CA ILE A 286 -7.01 -21.21 -5.74
C ILE A 286 -8.11 -21.09 -4.67
N ILE A 287 -9.38 -21.10 -5.07
CA ILE A 287 -10.51 -21.00 -4.14
C ILE A 287 -10.51 -22.18 -3.15
N ASP A 288 -10.28 -23.40 -3.63
CA ASP A 288 -10.25 -24.59 -2.78
C ASP A 288 -9.10 -24.57 -1.78
N ALA A 289 -7.92 -24.08 -2.18
CA ALA A 289 -6.79 -23.89 -1.28
C ALA A 289 -7.13 -22.88 -0.17
N LEU A 290 -7.74 -21.74 -0.53
CA LEU A 290 -8.17 -20.73 0.43
C LEU A 290 -9.27 -21.27 1.37
N LYS A 291 -10.24 -22.05 0.86
CA LYS A 291 -11.32 -22.67 1.66
C LYS A 291 -10.82 -23.74 2.62
N LYS A 292 -9.73 -24.41 2.32
CA LYS A 292 -9.08 -25.37 3.24
C LYS A 292 -8.41 -24.67 4.39
N ASN A 293 -7.98 -23.43 4.22
CA ASN A 293 -7.29 -22.57 5.19
C ASN A 293 -6.13 -23.28 5.92
N LYS A 294 -5.42 -24.15 5.23
CA LYS A 294 -4.26 -24.86 5.78
C LYS A 294 -3.00 -24.02 5.60
N ASN A 295 -2.11 -24.10 6.61
CA ASN A 295 -0.78 -23.54 6.46
C ASN A 295 -0.06 -24.26 5.30
N ASN A 296 0.53 -23.49 4.38
CA ASN A 296 1.30 -23.94 3.23
C ASN A 296 2.78 -23.48 3.31
N GLU A 297 3.23 -23.08 4.50
CA GLU A 297 4.63 -22.82 4.80
C GLU A 297 5.24 -24.12 5.36
N ASN A 298 6.17 -24.72 4.63
CA ASN A 298 6.96 -25.87 5.08
C ASN A 298 8.25 -25.41 5.76
#